data_9dc68413061ab3f02dd6c564cdccf2cc
#
_entry.id   9dc68413061ab3f02dd6c564cdccf2cc
#
_cell.length_a   1.000
_cell.length_b   1.000
_cell.length_c   1.000
_cell.angle_alpha   90.00
_cell.angle_beta   90.00
_cell.angle_gamma   90.00
#
_symmetry.space_group_name_H-M   'P 1'
#
loop_
_entity.id
_entity.type
_entity.pdbx_description
1 polymer ?
#
loop_
_entity_poly.entity_id
_entity_poly.type
_entity_poly.pdbx_seq_one_letter_code
_entity_poly.pdbx_strand_id
1 'polypeptide(L)'
;IRGAGNILGKQQHGFIDSVGYDLYAQMLDQTIKQKRGDKVCHKTNAEVRINLEAYIPTEYISSQKQKIEFYKKIKHANDVKAIDDIADELIDRFGTYPKSVENLLNIATIKVLADTAQILSITNIDKKIDIVLDQKASEELKGPNIFRTLEHVCFRARVSVDHDRLHVRLILDSKSSWRTIFNELKVFLQAVIDIVHK
;
A
#
# COMPACT_ATOMS: atom_id res chain seq x y z
N ILE A 1 -39.80 1.85 -0.53
CA ILE A 1 -38.45 1.52 -0.08
C ILE A 1 -37.66 2.82 -0.05
N ARG A 2 -37.61 3.42 1.12
CA ARG A 2 -36.87 4.66 1.42
C ARG A 2 -35.63 4.28 2.23
N GLY A 3 -34.42 4.83 1.89
CA GLY A 3 -33.33 4.80 2.83
C GLY A 3 -31.92 4.56 2.31
N ALA A 4 -31.56 5.10 1.14
CA ALA A 4 -30.15 5.10 0.72
C ALA A 4 -29.53 6.52 0.68
N GLY A 5 -30.05 7.43 1.45
CA GLY A 5 -29.73 8.86 1.32
C GLY A 5 -29.21 9.54 2.57
N ASN A 6 -28.43 8.92 3.45
CA ASN A 6 -27.79 9.70 4.52
C ASN A 6 -26.67 8.96 5.28
N ILE A 7 -25.77 8.29 4.60
CA ILE A 7 -24.59 7.68 5.26
C ILE A 7 -23.43 8.71 5.38
N LEU A 8 -23.60 9.92 4.89
CA LEU A 8 -22.60 11.01 4.94
C LEU A 8 -22.94 12.12 5.97
N GLY A 9 -23.75 11.82 6.96
CA GLY A 9 -24.13 12.78 8.03
C GLY A 9 -23.18 12.77 9.22
N LYS A 10 -23.02 13.90 9.81
CA LYS A 10 -22.38 14.41 11.03
C LYS A 10 -21.74 13.45 12.08
N GLN A 11 -21.93 12.15 12.01
CA GLN A 11 -21.33 11.16 12.93
C GLN A 11 -19.99 10.58 12.47
N GLN A 12 -19.50 10.94 11.27
CA GLN A 12 -18.24 10.42 10.73
C GLN A 12 -17.00 11.19 11.21
N HIS A 13 -17.15 12.31 11.90
CA HIS A 13 -16.02 13.16 12.28
C HIS A 13 -15.06 12.53 13.32
N GLY A 14 -15.52 11.58 14.13
CA GLY A 14 -14.67 10.84 15.07
C GLY A 14 -14.20 9.46 14.55
N PHE A 15 -14.83 8.96 13.49
CA PHE A 15 -14.59 7.59 13.03
C PHE A 15 -13.31 7.47 12.19
N ILE A 16 -12.97 8.48 11.37
CA ILE A 16 -11.76 8.51 10.55
C ILE A 16 -10.52 8.67 11.43
N ASP A 17 -10.61 9.43 12.52
CA ASP A 17 -9.50 9.61 13.46
C ASP A 17 -9.24 8.36 14.32
N SER A 18 -10.25 7.51 14.53
CA SER A 18 -10.15 6.29 15.35
C SER A 18 -9.85 5.02 14.57
N VAL A 19 -10.09 5.01 13.27
CA VAL A 19 -10.12 3.78 12.47
C VAL A 19 -8.95 3.69 11.48
N GLY A 20 -8.28 4.79 11.19
CA GLY A 20 -7.13 4.83 10.29
C GLY A 20 -7.48 4.60 8.81
N TYR A 21 -6.44 4.69 7.98
CA TYR A 21 -6.53 4.60 6.52
C TYR A 21 -7.13 3.28 6.01
N ASP A 22 -6.80 2.16 6.63
CA ASP A 22 -7.18 0.82 6.13
C ASP A 22 -8.70 0.62 6.08
N LEU A 23 -9.42 1.03 7.12
CA LEU A 23 -10.87 0.89 7.13
C LEU A 23 -11.56 1.92 6.24
N TYR A 24 -11.03 3.14 6.17
CA TYR A 24 -11.52 4.14 5.22
C TYR A 24 -11.34 3.68 3.77
N ALA A 25 -10.18 3.08 3.44
CA ALA A 25 -9.91 2.49 2.14
C ALA A 25 -10.87 1.32 1.83
N GLN A 26 -11.15 0.44 2.80
CA GLN A 26 -12.12 -0.65 2.65
C GLN A 26 -13.55 -0.15 2.42
N MET A 27 -13.99 0.89 3.14
CA MET A 27 -15.32 1.50 2.95
C MET A 27 -15.46 2.14 1.56
N LEU A 28 -14.42 2.78 1.04
CA LEU A 28 -14.41 3.34 -0.31
C LEU A 28 -14.42 2.24 -1.38
N ASP A 29 -13.76 1.10 -1.17
CA ASP A 29 -13.73 -0.02 -2.11
C ASP A 29 -15.11 -0.64 -2.32
N GLN A 30 -15.90 -0.78 -1.28
CA GLN A 30 -17.27 -1.28 -1.39
C GLN A 30 -18.15 -0.37 -2.23
N THR A 31 -17.92 0.94 -2.17
CA THR A 31 -18.69 1.94 -2.92
C THR A 31 -18.28 2.01 -4.41
N ILE A 32 -17.03 1.72 -4.74
CA ILE A 32 -16.49 1.83 -6.11
C ILE A 32 -16.74 0.55 -6.92
N LYS A 33 -16.71 -0.64 -6.31
CA LYS A 33 -17.02 -1.91 -7.01
C LYS A 33 -18.43 -1.94 -7.62
N GLN A 34 -19.32 -1.07 -7.15
CA GLN A 34 -20.68 -0.93 -7.72
C GLN A 34 -20.75 -0.03 -8.97
N LYS A 35 -19.69 0.66 -9.38
CA LYS A 35 -19.75 1.69 -10.44
C LYS A 35 -18.87 1.50 -11.66
N ARG A 36 -18.04 0.45 -11.78
CA ARG A 36 -17.15 0.29 -12.93
C ARG A 36 -17.26 -1.07 -13.63
N GLY A 37 -17.90 -1.05 -14.80
CA GLY A 37 -17.70 -2.04 -15.85
C GLY A 37 -16.65 -1.54 -16.85
N ASP A 38 -15.37 -1.51 -16.51
CA ASP A 38 -14.31 -1.15 -17.43
C ASP A 38 -13.21 -2.21 -17.52
N LYS A 39 -12.77 -2.45 -18.75
CA LYS A 39 -11.71 -3.39 -19.14
C LYS A 39 -10.41 -3.06 -18.41
N VAL A 40 -9.94 -3.99 -17.60
CA VAL A 40 -8.81 -3.85 -16.72
C VAL A 40 -7.54 -4.35 -17.41
N CYS A 41 -6.58 -3.47 -17.59
CA CYS A 41 -5.18 -3.85 -17.55
C CYS A 41 -4.93 -4.55 -16.22
N HIS A 42 -4.38 -5.77 -16.22
CA HIS A 42 -4.22 -6.62 -15.03
C HIS A 42 -3.31 -5.97 -13.97
N LYS A 43 -3.84 -5.02 -13.22
CA LYS A 43 -3.27 -4.61 -11.94
C LYS A 43 -3.96 -5.43 -10.87
N THR A 44 -3.20 -6.13 -10.06
CA THR A 44 -3.73 -6.75 -8.86
C THR A 44 -4.21 -5.65 -7.91
N ASN A 45 -5.15 -5.97 -7.05
CA ASN A 45 -5.52 -5.09 -5.95
C ASN A 45 -4.82 -5.64 -4.70
N ALA A 46 -3.51 -5.39 -4.58
CA ALA A 46 -2.69 -5.90 -3.50
C ALA A 46 -3.23 -5.44 -2.13
N GLU A 47 -3.36 -6.36 -1.20
CA GLU A 47 -3.70 -6.03 0.17
C GLU A 47 -2.41 -5.74 0.96
N VAL A 48 -2.22 -4.51 1.41
CA VAL A 48 -1.04 -4.10 2.19
C VAL A 48 -1.45 -3.85 3.64
N ARG A 49 -1.01 -4.73 4.55
CA ARG A 49 -1.25 -4.65 5.99
C ARG A 49 0.07 -4.50 6.73
N ILE A 50 0.41 -3.29 7.10
CA ILE A 50 1.60 -2.96 7.88
C ILE A 50 1.15 -2.39 9.22
N ASN A 51 1.60 -3.02 10.31
CA ASN A 51 1.26 -2.58 11.67
C ASN A 51 2.09 -1.34 12.05
N LEU A 52 1.64 -0.18 11.60
CA LEU A 52 2.29 1.10 11.78
C LEU A 52 1.24 2.22 11.80
N GLU A 53 1.46 3.23 12.63
CA GLU A 53 0.63 4.43 12.60
C GLU A 53 0.81 5.17 11.26
N ALA A 54 -0.25 5.21 10.46
CA ALA A 54 -0.26 5.78 9.11
C ALA A 54 -1.60 6.50 8.88
N TYR A 55 -1.65 7.78 9.19
CA TYR A 55 -2.87 8.60 9.09
C TYR A 55 -2.52 10.09 9.02
N ILE A 56 -3.50 10.92 8.68
CA ILE A 56 -3.38 12.38 8.69
C ILE A 56 -3.95 12.91 10.00
N PRO A 57 -3.10 13.37 10.96
CA PRO A 57 -3.58 13.86 12.25
C PRO A 57 -4.30 15.20 12.13
N THR A 58 -5.19 15.50 13.08
CA THR A 58 -5.98 16.76 13.10
C THR A 58 -5.11 17.99 13.33
N GLU A 59 -3.99 17.82 14.02
CA GLU A 59 -2.99 18.86 14.25
C GLU A 59 -2.28 19.27 12.95
N TYR A 60 -2.18 18.37 11.97
CA TYR A 60 -1.59 18.66 10.67
C TYR A 60 -2.61 19.20 9.67
N ILE A 61 -3.74 18.53 9.53
CA ILE A 61 -4.88 19.03 8.72
C ILE A 61 -6.13 19.01 9.58
N SER A 62 -6.57 20.19 10.04
CA SER A 62 -7.75 20.34 10.90
C SER A 62 -9.08 20.13 10.15
N SER A 63 -9.12 20.42 8.85
CA SER A 63 -10.31 20.29 8.03
C SER A 63 -10.58 18.85 7.62
N GLN A 64 -11.68 18.26 8.10
CA GLN A 64 -12.12 16.92 7.71
C GLN A 64 -12.35 16.78 6.20
N LYS A 65 -12.87 17.82 5.55
CA LYS A 65 -13.08 17.83 4.10
C LYS A 65 -11.76 17.68 3.35
N GLN A 66 -10.73 18.40 3.78
CA GLN A 66 -9.39 18.32 3.17
C GLN A 66 -8.72 16.97 3.44
N LYS A 67 -8.83 16.40 4.66
CA LYS A 67 -8.35 15.07 4.95
C LYS A 67 -8.96 14.03 4.00
N ILE A 68 -10.28 14.05 3.83
CA ILE A 68 -10.99 13.14 2.92
C ILE A 68 -10.52 13.33 1.48
N GLU A 69 -10.27 14.56 1.05
CA GLU A 69 -9.73 14.87 -0.27
C GLU A 69 -8.37 14.19 -0.48
N PHE A 70 -7.44 14.36 0.49
CA PHE A 70 -6.13 13.72 0.39
C PHE A 70 -6.17 12.20 0.46
N TYR A 71 -6.99 11.62 1.32
CA TYR A 71 -7.18 10.15 1.32
C TYR A 71 -7.72 9.64 -0.02
N LYS A 72 -8.63 10.37 -0.66
CA LYS A 72 -9.10 10.04 -2.01
C LYS A 72 -8.00 10.16 -3.05
N LYS A 73 -7.19 11.23 -3.03
CA LYS A 73 -6.06 11.39 -3.94
C LYS A 73 -5.07 10.22 -3.80
N ILE A 74 -4.67 9.91 -2.57
CA ILE A 74 -3.77 8.78 -2.28
C ILE A 74 -4.34 7.46 -2.79
N LYS A 75 -5.63 7.20 -2.56
CA LYS A 75 -6.27 5.98 -3.02
C LYS A 75 -6.33 5.85 -4.54
N HIS A 76 -6.50 6.95 -5.26
CA HIS A 76 -6.59 6.96 -6.71
C HIS A 76 -5.23 7.12 -7.41
N ALA A 77 -4.15 7.27 -6.66
CA ALA A 77 -2.82 7.29 -7.21
C ALA A 77 -2.48 5.95 -7.88
N ASN A 78 -2.08 6.01 -9.15
CA ASN A 78 -1.82 4.82 -9.96
C ASN A 78 -0.33 4.57 -10.22
N ASP A 79 0.52 5.49 -9.81
CA ASP A 79 1.97 5.41 -9.94
C ASP A 79 2.67 6.16 -8.79
N VAL A 80 3.95 5.93 -8.66
CA VAL A 80 4.77 6.54 -7.59
C VAL A 80 4.82 8.05 -7.73
N LYS A 81 4.87 8.56 -8.95
CA LYS A 81 4.90 10.01 -9.20
C LYS A 81 3.66 10.71 -8.65
N ALA A 82 2.48 10.11 -8.81
CA ALA A 82 1.24 10.65 -8.24
C ALA A 82 1.30 10.74 -6.70
N ILE A 83 1.97 9.81 -6.03
CA ILE A 83 2.19 9.88 -4.58
C ILE A 83 3.19 11.00 -4.23
N ASP A 84 4.26 11.16 -5.02
CA ASP A 84 5.24 12.23 -4.81
C ASP A 84 4.60 13.61 -5.01
N ASP A 85 3.78 13.78 -6.06
CA ASP A 85 3.01 15.02 -6.30
C ASP A 85 2.06 15.35 -5.12
N ILE A 86 1.45 14.33 -4.51
CA ILE A 86 0.61 14.50 -3.30
C ILE A 86 1.47 14.91 -2.09
N ALA A 87 2.66 14.33 -1.93
CA ALA A 87 3.58 14.68 -0.87
C ALA A 87 4.04 16.15 -0.98
N ASP A 88 4.35 16.60 -2.18
CA ASP A 88 4.72 17.98 -2.47
C ASP A 88 3.54 18.94 -2.19
N GLU A 89 2.32 18.60 -2.62
CA GLU A 89 1.12 19.39 -2.32
C GLU A 89 0.85 19.50 -0.81
N LEU A 90 1.08 18.42 -0.05
CA LEU A 90 0.94 18.43 1.41
C LEU A 90 1.95 19.39 2.06
N ILE A 91 3.20 19.38 1.60
CA ILE A 91 4.25 20.29 2.10
C ILE A 91 3.91 21.74 1.76
N ASP A 92 3.52 22.00 0.52
CA ASP A 92 3.21 23.35 0.05
C ASP A 92 2.02 23.99 0.81
N ARG A 93 1.00 23.18 1.13
CA ARG A 93 -0.22 23.70 1.75
C ARG A 93 -0.18 23.70 3.29
N PHE A 94 0.51 22.76 3.90
CA PHE A 94 0.45 22.52 5.35
C PHE A 94 1.83 22.49 6.02
N GLY A 95 2.91 22.63 5.26
CA GLY A 95 4.27 22.53 5.77
C GLY A 95 4.73 21.08 5.96
N THR A 96 5.83 20.90 6.67
CA THR A 96 6.44 19.60 6.91
C THR A 96 5.47 18.64 7.61
N TYR A 97 5.25 17.49 7.01
CA TYR A 97 4.31 16.51 7.55
C TYR A 97 4.92 15.66 8.68
N PRO A 98 4.09 15.21 9.64
CA PRO A 98 4.52 14.34 10.73
C PRO A 98 4.79 12.92 10.25
N LYS A 99 5.41 12.11 11.14
CA LYS A 99 5.81 10.73 10.84
C LYS A 99 4.65 9.83 10.41
N SER A 100 3.46 10.03 10.96
CA SER A 100 2.26 9.26 10.58
C SER A 100 1.85 9.50 9.11
N VAL A 101 2.02 10.72 8.61
CA VAL A 101 1.77 11.05 7.19
C VAL A 101 2.88 10.51 6.31
N GLU A 102 4.16 10.59 6.73
CA GLU A 102 5.27 9.96 6.03
C GLU A 102 5.04 8.44 5.88
N ASN A 103 4.60 7.78 6.93
CA ASN A 103 4.26 6.36 6.92
C ASN A 103 3.11 6.07 5.94
N LEU A 104 2.06 6.91 5.96
CA LEU A 104 0.91 6.78 5.05
C LEU A 104 1.35 6.85 3.57
N LEU A 105 2.18 7.82 3.22
CA LEU A 105 2.70 7.99 1.86
C LEU A 105 3.60 6.80 1.46
N ASN A 106 4.44 6.29 2.37
CA ASN A 106 5.25 5.10 2.12
C ASN A 106 4.40 3.86 1.88
N ILE A 107 3.35 3.63 2.68
CA ILE A 107 2.42 2.52 2.50
C ILE A 107 1.69 2.65 1.15
N ALA A 108 1.27 3.87 0.78
CA ALA A 108 0.66 4.12 -0.51
C ALA A 108 1.61 3.83 -1.68
N THR A 109 2.88 4.21 -1.58
CA THR A 109 3.92 3.87 -2.57
C THR A 109 4.10 2.35 -2.69
N ILE A 110 4.19 1.64 -1.56
CA ILE A 110 4.28 0.18 -1.54
C ILE A 110 3.06 -0.47 -2.21
N LYS A 111 1.85 0.05 -1.94
CA LYS A 111 0.61 -0.43 -2.57
C LYS A 111 0.66 -0.30 -4.09
N VAL A 112 1.05 0.85 -4.60
CA VAL A 112 1.14 1.11 -6.05
C VAL A 112 2.18 0.21 -6.71
N LEU A 113 3.35 0.05 -6.09
CA LEU A 113 4.40 -0.86 -6.58
C LEU A 113 3.93 -2.32 -6.52
N ALA A 114 3.26 -2.73 -5.45
CA ALA A 114 2.73 -4.08 -5.29
C ALA A 114 1.68 -4.41 -6.37
N ASP A 115 0.78 -3.49 -6.67
CA ASP A 115 -0.21 -3.66 -7.75
C ASP A 115 0.47 -3.85 -9.11
N THR A 116 1.52 -3.07 -9.38
CA THR A 116 2.30 -3.17 -10.63
C THR A 116 3.14 -4.45 -10.66
N ALA A 117 3.70 -4.87 -9.53
CA ALA A 117 4.48 -6.11 -9.37
C ALA A 117 3.61 -7.38 -9.34
N GLN A 118 2.30 -7.26 -9.50
CA GLN A 118 1.35 -8.38 -9.43
C GLN A 118 1.45 -9.15 -8.09
N ILE A 119 1.53 -8.40 -7.00
CA ILE A 119 1.46 -8.93 -5.64
C ILE A 119 0.00 -9.03 -5.21
N LEU A 120 -0.36 -10.07 -4.47
CA LEU A 120 -1.68 -10.23 -3.87
C LEU A 120 -1.74 -9.62 -2.47
N SER A 121 -0.72 -9.83 -1.67
CA SER A 121 -0.69 -9.30 -0.32
C SER A 121 0.72 -9.06 0.20
N ILE A 122 0.85 -8.03 1.04
CA ILE A 122 2.04 -7.73 1.85
C ILE A 122 1.53 -7.57 3.28
N THR A 123 1.92 -8.47 4.17
CA THR A 123 1.43 -8.47 5.56
C THR A 123 2.61 -8.47 6.52
N ASN A 124 2.62 -7.50 7.43
CA ASN A 124 3.57 -7.47 8.53
C ASN A 124 2.99 -8.20 9.75
N ILE A 125 3.69 -9.24 10.19
CA ILE A 125 3.37 -10.00 11.40
C ILE A 125 4.65 -10.05 12.25
N ASP A 126 4.62 -9.40 13.39
CA ASP A 126 5.77 -9.28 14.28
C ASP A 126 7.01 -8.73 13.54
N LYS A 127 8.09 -9.50 13.53
CA LYS A 127 9.35 -9.20 12.85
C LYS A 127 9.45 -9.83 11.46
N LYS A 128 8.35 -10.03 10.79
CA LYS A 128 8.31 -10.65 9.47
C LYS A 128 7.39 -9.86 8.55
N ILE A 129 7.75 -9.85 7.27
CA ILE A 129 6.87 -9.38 6.21
C ILE A 129 6.64 -10.54 5.26
N ASP A 130 5.41 -10.98 5.16
CA ASP A 130 4.97 -12.00 4.23
C ASP A 130 4.44 -11.33 2.96
N ILE A 131 5.00 -11.69 1.82
CA ILE A 131 4.65 -11.21 0.50
C ILE A 131 4.14 -12.39 -0.31
N VAL A 132 2.92 -12.30 -0.82
CA VAL A 132 2.31 -13.33 -1.67
C VAL A 132 2.16 -12.78 -3.08
N LEU A 133 2.75 -13.46 -4.03
CA LEU A 133 2.67 -13.11 -5.45
C LEU A 133 1.43 -13.74 -6.09
N ASP A 134 0.90 -13.12 -7.14
CA ASP A 134 -0.13 -13.78 -7.94
C ASP A 134 0.48 -14.96 -8.75
N GLN A 135 -0.37 -15.71 -9.43
CA GLN A 135 0.08 -16.89 -10.17
C GLN A 135 1.02 -16.51 -11.32
N LYS A 136 0.71 -15.44 -12.06
CA LYS A 136 1.51 -15.01 -13.21
C LYS A 136 2.89 -14.54 -12.78
N ALA A 137 2.97 -13.63 -11.80
CA ALA A 137 4.25 -13.20 -11.24
C ALA A 137 5.03 -14.37 -10.65
N SER A 138 4.34 -15.32 -10.02
CA SER A 138 4.97 -16.53 -9.48
C SER A 138 5.59 -17.41 -10.55
N GLU A 139 4.96 -17.53 -11.71
CA GLU A 139 5.51 -18.26 -12.85
C GLU A 139 6.75 -17.60 -13.44
N GLU A 140 6.73 -16.28 -13.64
CA GLU A 140 7.84 -15.49 -14.17
C GLU A 140 9.07 -15.49 -13.22
N LEU A 141 8.82 -15.58 -11.92
CA LEU A 141 9.84 -15.54 -10.88
C LEU A 141 10.35 -16.93 -10.44
N LYS A 142 9.85 -18.02 -11.02
CA LYS A 142 10.37 -19.38 -10.72
C LYS A 142 11.85 -19.51 -11.03
N GLY A 143 12.51 -20.37 -10.27
CA GLY A 143 13.92 -20.72 -10.49
C GLY A 143 14.89 -19.58 -10.13
N PRO A 144 15.86 -19.24 -10.98
CA PRO A 144 16.88 -18.24 -10.66
C PRO A 144 16.35 -16.81 -10.52
N ASN A 145 15.22 -16.51 -11.13
CA ASN A 145 14.70 -15.12 -11.17
C ASN A 145 14.34 -14.60 -9.78
N ILE A 146 13.77 -15.43 -8.91
CA ILE A 146 13.45 -14.99 -7.54
C ILE A 146 14.70 -14.61 -6.75
N PHE A 147 15.81 -15.32 -6.95
CA PHE A 147 17.07 -15.00 -6.27
C PHE A 147 17.65 -13.67 -6.75
N ARG A 148 17.51 -13.34 -8.04
CA ARG A 148 17.92 -12.04 -8.57
C ARG A 148 17.15 -10.88 -7.94
N THR A 149 15.85 -11.05 -7.67
CA THR A 149 15.07 -10.01 -6.98
C THR A 149 15.51 -9.81 -5.53
N LEU A 150 16.06 -10.86 -4.91
CA LEU A 150 16.49 -10.84 -3.52
C LEU A 150 17.95 -10.43 -3.33
N GLU A 151 18.77 -10.42 -4.39
CA GLU A 151 20.20 -10.02 -4.32
C GLU A 151 20.40 -8.59 -3.78
N HIS A 152 19.44 -7.71 -4.02
CA HIS A 152 19.49 -6.30 -3.59
C HIS A 152 18.81 -6.05 -2.25
N VAL A 153 18.26 -7.08 -1.61
CA VAL A 153 17.56 -6.97 -0.33
C VAL A 153 18.50 -7.38 0.81
N CYS A 154 18.69 -6.50 1.77
CA CYS A 154 19.58 -6.77 2.91
C CYS A 154 18.97 -7.70 3.97
N PHE A 155 17.66 -7.92 3.95
CA PHE A 155 16.97 -8.80 4.89
C PHE A 155 17.12 -10.27 4.49
N ARG A 156 17.17 -11.16 5.50
CA ARG A 156 17.05 -12.59 5.24
C ARG A 156 15.69 -12.89 4.65
N ALA A 157 15.67 -13.60 3.56
CA ALA A 157 14.45 -14.02 2.89
C ALA A 157 14.26 -15.53 2.96
N ARG A 158 13.02 -15.98 3.12
CA ARG A 158 12.59 -17.37 2.90
C ARG A 158 11.59 -17.38 1.76
N VAL A 159 11.80 -18.26 0.82
CA VAL A 159 10.92 -18.46 -0.33
C VAL A 159 10.25 -19.81 -0.19
N SER A 160 8.95 -19.87 -0.36
CA SER A 160 8.15 -21.08 -0.42
C SER A 160 7.12 -20.99 -1.54
N VAL A 161 6.60 -22.11 -1.96
CA VAL A 161 5.51 -22.22 -2.94
C VAL A 161 4.32 -22.84 -2.24
N ASP A 162 3.17 -22.19 -2.33
CA ASP A 162 1.90 -22.72 -1.84
C ASP A 162 0.80 -22.43 -2.88
N HIS A 163 0.05 -23.48 -3.28
CA HIS A 163 -1.01 -23.39 -4.29
C HIS A 163 -0.57 -22.64 -5.57
N ASP A 164 0.59 -23.03 -6.13
CA ASP A 164 1.20 -22.42 -7.32
C ASP A 164 1.60 -20.94 -7.20
N ARG A 165 1.61 -20.40 -5.98
CA ARG A 165 2.03 -19.05 -5.69
C ARG A 165 3.33 -19.01 -4.93
N LEU A 166 4.18 -18.04 -5.27
CA LEU A 166 5.38 -17.75 -4.52
C LEU A 166 5.04 -16.93 -3.28
N HIS A 167 5.57 -17.38 -2.16
CA HIS A 167 5.53 -16.69 -0.87
C HIS A 167 6.96 -16.29 -0.50
N VAL A 168 7.18 -15.00 -0.34
CA VAL A 168 8.46 -14.45 0.10
C VAL A 168 8.29 -13.89 1.51
N ARG A 169 9.02 -14.45 2.46
CA ARG A 169 9.04 -13.97 3.85
C ARG A 169 10.35 -13.28 4.13
N LEU A 170 10.29 -11.97 4.37
CA LEU A 170 11.41 -11.18 4.85
C LEU A 170 11.46 -11.22 6.37
N ILE A 171 12.64 -11.51 6.92
CA ILE A 171 12.88 -11.56 8.36
C ILE A 171 13.57 -10.26 8.76
N LEU A 172 12.87 -9.45 9.54
CA LEU A 172 13.33 -8.12 9.96
C LEU A 172 14.29 -8.24 11.16
N ASP A 173 15.36 -7.47 11.13
CA ASP A 173 16.23 -7.33 12.29
C ASP A 173 15.58 -6.43 13.35
N SER A 174 15.84 -6.73 14.60
CA SER A 174 15.28 -5.99 15.75
C SER A 174 15.67 -4.50 15.78
N LYS A 175 16.70 -4.12 15.05
CA LYS A 175 17.24 -2.75 14.97
C LYS A 175 16.83 -2.01 13.69
N SER A 176 16.14 -2.67 12.77
CA SER A 176 15.77 -2.05 11.49
C SER A 176 14.71 -0.99 11.70
N SER A 177 14.97 0.22 11.19
CA SER A 177 13.98 1.28 11.14
C SER A 177 12.92 1.01 10.05
N TRP A 178 11.71 1.53 10.24
CA TRP A 178 10.69 1.47 9.20
C TRP A 178 11.12 2.14 7.89
N ARG A 179 11.95 3.16 7.96
CA ARG A 179 12.54 3.79 6.77
C ARG A 179 13.36 2.80 5.96
N THR A 180 14.22 2.02 6.64
CA THR A 180 15.01 0.96 6.01
C THR A 180 14.09 -0.11 5.41
N ILE A 181 13.08 -0.56 6.17
CA ILE A 181 12.13 -1.59 5.74
C ILE A 181 11.38 -1.15 4.47
N PHE A 182 10.87 0.08 4.43
CA PHE A 182 10.19 0.60 3.24
C PHE A 182 11.12 0.69 2.03
N ASN A 183 12.37 1.11 2.22
CA ASN A 183 13.34 1.16 1.13
C ASN A 183 13.62 -0.24 0.55
N GLU A 184 13.85 -1.21 1.42
CA GLU A 184 14.08 -2.61 1.00
C GLU A 184 12.86 -3.20 0.26
N LEU A 185 11.64 -2.91 0.75
CA LEU A 185 10.42 -3.32 0.07
C LEU A 185 10.28 -2.67 -1.32
N LYS A 186 10.60 -1.39 -1.44
CA LYS A 186 10.57 -0.69 -2.73
C LYS A 186 11.57 -1.30 -3.72
N VAL A 187 12.79 -1.59 -3.25
CA VAL A 187 13.83 -2.23 -4.06
C VAL A 187 13.38 -3.62 -4.54
N PHE A 188 12.84 -4.43 -3.63
CA PHE A 188 12.32 -5.76 -3.98
C PHE A 188 11.19 -5.68 -5.01
N LEU A 189 10.19 -4.83 -4.76
CA LEU A 189 9.04 -4.68 -5.66
C LEU A 189 9.46 -4.17 -7.03
N GLN A 190 10.41 -3.23 -7.10
CA GLN A 190 10.93 -2.75 -8.38
C GLN A 190 11.66 -3.87 -9.14
N ALA A 191 12.46 -4.67 -8.46
CA ALA A 191 13.13 -5.82 -9.09
C ALA A 191 12.13 -6.87 -9.61
N VAL A 192 11.01 -7.08 -8.92
CA VAL A 192 9.90 -7.93 -9.40
C VAL A 192 9.26 -7.33 -10.66
N ILE A 193 8.95 -6.02 -10.65
CA ILE A 193 8.37 -5.29 -11.79
C ILE A 193 9.25 -5.45 -13.01
N ASP A 194 10.56 -5.29 -12.88
CA ASP A 194 11.54 -5.37 -13.96
C ASP A 194 11.60 -6.77 -14.62
N ILE A 195 11.17 -7.80 -13.92
CA ILE A 195 11.09 -9.17 -14.46
C ILE A 195 9.72 -9.45 -15.07
N VAL A 196 8.65 -9.09 -14.38
CA VAL A 196 7.27 -9.41 -14.79
C VAL A 196 6.81 -8.62 -16.01
N HIS A 197 7.42 -7.47 -16.27
CA HIS A 197 7.08 -6.58 -17.41
C HIS A 197 8.14 -6.57 -18.53
N LYS A 198 9.04 -7.57 -18.56
CA LYS A 198 9.93 -7.81 -19.70
C LYS A 198 9.19 -8.53 -20.81
#